data_5ed5025d8a306663c4dc31fcf21cab9d
#
_entry.id   5ed5025d8a306663c4dc31fcf21cab9d
#
_cell.length_a   1.000
_cell.length_b   1.000
_cell.length_c   1.000
_cell.angle_alpha   90.00
_cell.angle_beta   90.00
_cell.angle_gamma   90.00
#
_symmetry.space_group_name_H-M   'P 1'
#
loop_
_entity.id
_entity.type
_entity.pdbx_description
1 polymer ?
#
loop_
_entity_poly.entity_id
_entity_poly.type
_entity_poly.pdbx_seq_one_letter_code
_entity_poly.pdbx_strand_id
1 'polypeptide(L)'
;VSLATVLRVLSWPVLLGITLLICLFLFGSGKEEFLPLKIDYSLLLTFVAFFVFIGNMGRIPMVKKLLITILEGHELILGFASSQVISNVPAAILLSGFTTDYPMLLRGVNIGGLGTLIASLASLISYKFYVQESEKNETAGTKGQYFRYFTVWNVIFAIVLLAVTA
;
A
#
# COMPACT_ATOMS: atom_id res chain seq x y z
N VAL A 1 13.09 10.04 -10.53
CA VAL A 1 14.15 9.02 -10.37
C VAL A 1 13.51 7.66 -10.12
N SER A 2 12.61 7.51 -9.14
CA SER A 2 11.92 6.24 -8.84
C SER A 2 11.15 5.67 -10.04
N LEU A 3 10.47 6.54 -10.82
CA LEU A 3 9.74 6.12 -12.02
C LEU A 3 10.68 5.52 -13.08
N ALA A 4 11.87 6.11 -13.26
CA ALA A 4 12.87 5.61 -14.20
C ALA A 4 13.40 4.21 -13.82
N THR A 5 13.43 3.90 -12.51
CA THR A 5 13.82 2.57 -12.03
C THR A 5 12.71 1.55 -12.28
N VAL A 6 11.45 1.93 -12.07
CA VAL A 6 10.28 1.08 -12.36
C VAL A 6 10.21 0.76 -13.85
N LEU A 7 10.51 1.73 -14.72
CA LEU A 7 10.59 1.55 -16.18
C LEU A 7 11.87 0.80 -16.65
N ARG A 8 12.70 0.29 -15.72
CA ARG A 8 13.97 -0.39 -15.98
C ARG A 8 15.01 0.44 -16.76
N VAL A 9 14.86 1.74 -16.79
CA VAL A 9 15.82 2.67 -17.40
C VAL A 9 17.05 2.86 -16.52
N LEU A 10 16.87 2.76 -15.19
CA LEU A 10 17.95 2.85 -14.20
C LEU A 10 17.99 1.58 -13.34
N SER A 11 19.20 1.06 -13.12
CA SER A 11 19.40 -0.04 -12.17
C SER A 11 19.27 0.47 -10.73
N TRP A 12 18.79 -0.39 -9.83
CA TRP A 12 18.56 -0.05 -8.42
C TRP A 12 19.78 0.51 -7.66
N PRO A 13 21.05 0.05 -7.92
CA PRO A 13 22.22 0.63 -7.23
C PRO A 13 22.49 2.06 -7.68
N VAL A 14 22.22 2.39 -8.95
CA VAL A 14 22.35 3.77 -9.47
C VAL A 14 21.31 4.69 -8.81
N LEU A 15 20.07 4.21 -8.64
CA LEU A 15 19.05 4.93 -7.89
C LEU A 15 19.50 5.24 -6.48
N LEU A 16 20.04 4.26 -5.78
CA LEU A 16 20.53 4.39 -4.40
C LEU A 16 21.68 5.41 -4.33
N GLY A 17 22.63 5.32 -5.26
CA GLY A 17 23.74 6.28 -5.36
C GLY A 17 23.28 7.72 -5.59
N ILE A 18 22.34 7.93 -6.53
CA ILE A 18 21.77 9.25 -6.81
C ILE A 18 21.02 9.78 -5.58
N THR A 19 20.24 8.95 -4.92
CA THR A 19 19.49 9.35 -3.72
C THR A 19 20.43 9.74 -2.59
N LEU A 20 21.49 8.97 -2.35
CA LEU A 20 22.52 9.30 -1.36
C LEU A 20 23.23 10.60 -1.69
N LEU A 21 23.61 10.84 -2.96
CA LEU A 21 24.24 12.08 -3.39
C LEU A 21 23.32 13.28 -3.17
N ILE A 22 22.03 13.16 -3.50
CA ILE A 22 21.06 14.23 -3.26
C ILE A 22 20.93 14.50 -1.75
N CYS A 23 20.83 13.46 -0.93
CA CYS A 23 20.76 13.60 0.51
C CYS A 23 22.02 14.30 1.08
N LEU A 24 23.21 13.90 0.66
CA LEU A 24 24.47 14.52 1.10
C LEU A 24 24.56 15.98 0.65
N PHE A 25 24.13 16.29 -0.57
CA PHE A 25 24.11 17.66 -1.09
C PHE A 25 23.14 18.54 -0.29
N LEU A 26 21.94 18.04 0.02
CA LEU A 26 20.95 18.76 0.82
C LEU A 26 21.43 18.96 2.26
N PHE A 27 22.05 17.95 2.85
CA PHE A 27 22.64 18.05 4.19
C PHE A 27 23.80 19.07 4.24
N GLY A 28 24.66 19.10 3.21
CA GLY A 28 25.77 20.03 3.11
C GLY A 28 25.35 21.49 2.80
N SER A 29 24.16 21.68 2.24
CA SER A 29 23.66 23.03 1.86
C SER A 29 23.02 23.79 3.02
N GLY A 30 22.96 23.23 4.24
CA GLY A 30 22.39 23.90 5.42
C GLY A 30 20.92 24.31 5.31
N LYS A 31 20.22 23.82 4.28
CA LYS A 31 18.79 24.06 4.08
C LYS A 31 17.97 23.01 4.83
N GLU A 32 17.99 23.11 6.16
CA GLU A 32 17.17 22.23 7.02
C GLU A 32 15.67 22.32 6.75
N GLU A 33 15.22 23.41 6.12
CA GLU A 33 13.81 23.59 5.71
C GLU A 33 13.35 22.60 4.61
N PHE A 34 14.28 22.00 3.87
CA PHE A 34 13.97 21.03 2.82
C PHE A 34 13.89 19.57 3.31
N LEU A 35 14.14 19.31 4.59
CA LEU A 35 13.87 18.01 5.22
C LEU A 35 12.61 18.05 6.10
N PRO A 36 11.39 18.14 5.52
CA PRO A 36 10.17 17.83 6.27
C PRO A 36 9.98 16.32 6.34
N LEU A 37 11.05 15.56 6.40
CA LEU A 37 11.01 14.14 6.66
C LEU A 37 10.86 13.91 8.16
N LYS A 38 9.71 14.28 8.70
CA LYS A 38 9.18 13.56 9.86
C LYS A 38 8.91 12.14 9.40
N ILE A 39 9.98 11.34 9.35
CA ILE A 39 9.85 9.90 9.06
C ILE A 39 8.94 9.34 10.14
N ASP A 40 7.83 8.76 9.72
CA ASP A 40 6.93 8.06 10.64
C ASP A 40 7.56 6.72 10.99
N TYR A 41 8.43 6.74 12.01
CA TYR A 41 9.09 5.53 12.51
C TYR A 41 8.09 4.48 13.01
N SER A 42 6.91 4.90 13.47
CA SER A 42 5.85 3.99 13.89
C SER A 42 5.32 3.18 12.71
N LEU A 43 5.11 3.86 11.57
CA LEU A 43 4.71 3.20 10.33
C LEU A 43 5.79 2.22 9.85
N LEU A 44 7.06 2.64 9.87
CA LEU A 44 8.18 1.78 9.45
C LEU A 44 8.29 0.53 10.33
N LEU A 45 8.21 0.70 11.65
CA LEU A 45 8.24 -0.41 12.60
C LEU A 45 7.05 -1.37 12.42
N THR A 46 5.88 -0.84 12.12
CA THR A 46 4.68 -1.63 11.82
C THR A 46 4.92 -2.52 10.59
N PHE A 47 5.51 -1.99 9.53
CA PHE A 47 5.86 -2.81 8.35
C PHE A 47 6.89 -3.90 8.70
N VAL A 48 7.94 -3.57 9.45
CA VAL A 48 8.95 -4.57 9.87
C VAL A 48 8.30 -5.67 10.70
N ALA A 49 7.46 -5.31 11.69
CA ALA A 49 6.74 -6.27 12.50
C ALA A 49 5.81 -7.16 11.64
N PHE A 50 5.18 -6.57 10.65
CA PHE A 50 4.32 -7.28 9.71
C PHE A 50 5.08 -8.30 8.86
N PHE A 51 6.26 -7.93 8.34
CA PHE A 51 7.12 -8.86 7.59
C PHE A 51 7.62 -10.02 8.45
N VAL A 52 7.99 -9.74 9.70
CA VAL A 52 8.39 -10.78 10.66
C VAL A 52 7.21 -11.72 10.96
N PHE A 53 6.02 -11.18 11.17
CA PHE A 53 4.80 -11.96 11.38
C PHE A 53 4.50 -12.88 10.19
N ILE A 54 4.48 -12.34 8.97
CA ILE A 54 4.24 -13.10 7.73
C ILE A 54 5.27 -14.21 7.56
N GLY A 55 6.57 -13.88 7.77
CA GLY A 55 7.64 -14.86 7.66
C GLY A 55 7.50 -16.02 8.66
N ASN A 56 6.95 -15.77 9.85
CA ASN A 56 6.68 -16.81 10.82
C ASN A 56 5.40 -17.62 10.51
N MET A 57 4.35 -16.96 10.02
CA MET A 57 3.12 -17.64 9.59
C MET A 57 3.39 -18.71 8.52
N GLY A 58 4.27 -18.41 7.55
CA GLY A 58 4.66 -19.35 6.51
C GLY A 58 5.42 -20.59 7.00
N ARG A 59 5.96 -20.56 8.23
CA ARG A 59 6.67 -21.69 8.85
C ARG A 59 5.73 -22.67 9.54
N ILE A 60 4.48 -22.32 9.78
CA ILE A 60 3.49 -23.17 10.44
C ILE A 60 2.84 -24.05 9.35
N PRO A 61 3.08 -25.39 9.33
CA PRO A 61 2.62 -26.25 8.24
C PRO A 61 1.09 -26.24 8.06
N MET A 62 0.36 -26.18 9.17
CA MET A 62 -1.12 -26.14 9.15
C MET A 62 -1.63 -24.85 8.49
N VAL A 63 -1.05 -23.69 8.81
CA VAL A 63 -1.40 -22.40 8.23
C VAL A 63 -1.05 -22.36 6.76
N LYS A 64 0.15 -22.85 6.40
CA LYS A 64 0.60 -22.95 5.02
C LYS A 64 -0.36 -23.77 4.18
N LYS A 65 -0.73 -24.98 4.64
CA LYS A 65 -1.66 -25.85 3.94
C LYS A 65 -3.04 -25.20 3.77
N LEU A 66 -3.55 -24.59 4.83
CA LEU A 66 -4.84 -23.90 4.81
C LEU A 66 -4.84 -22.75 3.78
N LEU A 67 -3.81 -21.89 3.81
CA LEU A 67 -3.71 -20.75 2.90
C LEU A 67 -3.60 -21.19 1.45
N ILE A 68 -2.77 -22.20 1.14
CA ILE A 68 -2.68 -22.74 -0.22
C ILE A 68 -4.05 -23.27 -0.68
N THR A 69 -4.72 -24.08 0.14
CA THR A 69 -6.02 -24.66 -0.23
C THR A 69 -7.10 -23.61 -0.47
N ILE A 70 -7.11 -22.53 0.33
CA ILE A 70 -8.12 -21.46 0.19
C ILE A 70 -7.78 -20.54 -0.99
N LEU A 71 -6.48 -20.28 -1.23
CA LEU A 71 -6.05 -19.40 -2.32
C LEU A 71 -6.25 -20.01 -3.70
N GLU A 72 -6.03 -21.30 -3.84
CA GLU A 72 -6.06 -21.98 -5.13
C GLU A 72 -7.39 -21.73 -5.87
N GLY A 73 -7.32 -21.02 -7.00
CA GLY A 73 -8.46 -20.61 -7.81
C GLY A 73 -9.29 -19.43 -7.26
N HIS A 74 -8.89 -18.83 -6.13
CA HIS A 74 -9.60 -17.71 -5.50
C HIS A 74 -8.70 -16.48 -5.24
N GLU A 75 -7.53 -16.41 -5.89
CA GLU A 75 -6.49 -15.42 -5.66
C GLU A 75 -7.00 -13.97 -5.80
N LEU A 76 -7.85 -13.73 -6.80
CA LEU A 76 -8.45 -12.41 -7.04
C LEU A 76 -9.30 -11.96 -5.85
N ILE A 77 -10.24 -12.80 -5.43
CA ILE A 77 -11.21 -12.47 -4.37
C ILE A 77 -10.52 -12.38 -3.02
N LEU A 78 -9.61 -13.32 -2.73
CA LEU A 78 -8.87 -13.32 -1.46
C LEU A 78 -7.85 -12.19 -1.39
N GLY A 79 -7.20 -11.85 -2.50
CA GLY A 79 -6.34 -10.68 -2.59
C GLY A 79 -7.11 -9.39 -2.32
N PHE A 80 -8.28 -9.25 -2.94
CA PHE A 80 -9.18 -8.13 -2.69
C PHE A 80 -9.64 -8.05 -1.23
N ALA A 81 -10.21 -9.14 -0.70
CA ALA A 81 -10.76 -9.18 0.66
C ALA A 81 -9.69 -8.95 1.74
N SER A 82 -8.53 -9.59 1.60
CA SER A 82 -7.40 -9.40 2.52
C SER A 82 -6.91 -7.95 2.55
N SER A 83 -6.91 -7.28 1.40
CA SER A 83 -6.52 -5.87 1.30
C SER A 83 -7.43 -4.95 2.12
N GLN A 84 -8.72 -5.27 2.26
CA GLN A 84 -9.65 -4.49 3.07
C GLN A 84 -9.33 -4.55 4.57
N VAL A 85 -8.61 -5.57 5.02
CA VAL A 85 -8.30 -5.80 6.45
C VAL A 85 -6.88 -5.37 6.80
N ILE A 86 -5.90 -5.76 5.98
CA ILE A 86 -4.47 -5.59 6.30
C ILE A 86 -3.73 -4.66 5.35
N SER A 87 -4.45 -3.96 4.47
CA SER A 87 -3.89 -3.16 3.37
C SER A 87 -3.31 -4.00 2.22
N ASN A 88 -3.32 -3.43 1.00
CA ASN A 88 -2.98 -4.15 -0.22
C ASN A 88 -1.51 -4.64 -0.27
N VAL A 89 -0.55 -3.84 0.19
CA VAL A 89 0.87 -4.25 0.16
C VAL A 89 1.16 -5.40 1.11
N PRO A 90 0.78 -5.35 2.40
CA PRO A 90 0.89 -6.51 3.29
C PRO A 90 0.13 -7.74 2.79
N ALA A 91 -1.08 -7.55 2.23
CA ALA A 91 -1.85 -8.66 1.66
C ALA A 91 -1.12 -9.34 0.49
N ALA A 92 -0.56 -8.54 -0.43
CA ALA A 92 0.24 -9.06 -1.54
C ALA A 92 1.42 -9.89 -1.06
N ILE A 93 2.17 -9.39 -0.08
CA ILE A 93 3.35 -10.07 0.45
C ILE A 93 2.96 -11.34 1.20
N LEU A 94 1.92 -11.28 2.03
CA LEU A 94 1.43 -12.45 2.76
C LEU A 94 1.03 -13.56 1.80
N LEU A 95 0.16 -13.24 0.84
CA LEU A 95 -0.46 -14.23 -0.02
C LEU A 95 0.48 -14.73 -1.12
N SER A 96 1.47 -13.93 -1.56
CA SER A 96 2.43 -14.33 -2.58
C SER A 96 3.27 -15.56 -2.22
N GLY A 97 3.45 -15.84 -0.95
CA GLY A 97 4.14 -17.04 -0.48
C GLY A 97 3.34 -18.35 -0.59
N PHE A 98 2.05 -18.27 -0.97
CA PHE A 98 1.11 -19.40 -0.91
C PHE A 98 0.35 -19.63 -2.22
N THR A 99 0.62 -18.89 -3.29
CA THR A 99 0.03 -19.06 -4.62
C THR A 99 1.10 -19.17 -5.68
N THR A 100 0.73 -19.75 -6.81
CA THR A 100 1.50 -19.75 -8.06
C THR A 100 0.88 -18.83 -9.12
N ASP A 101 -0.37 -18.40 -8.93
CA ASP A 101 -1.05 -17.45 -9.81
C ASP A 101 -0.86 -16.01 -9.33
N TYR A 102 0.38 -15.51 -9.50
CA TYR A 102 0.74 -14.12 -9.17
C TYR A 102 -0.06 -13.08 -9.95
N PRO A 103 -0.36 -13.26 -11.26
CA PRO A 103 -1.16 -12.30 -12.01
C PRO A 103 -2.55 -12.07 -11.40
N MET A 104 -3.26 -13.13 -11.02
CA MET A 104 -4.58 -13.01 -10.39
C MET A 104 -4.50 -12.42 -8.99
N LEU A 105 -3.50 -12.83 -8.20
CA LEU A 105 -3.26 -12.22 -6.89
C LEU A 105 -2.99 -10.73 -7.01
N LEU A 106 -2.11 -10.31 -7.92
CA LEU A 106 -1.77 -8.90 -8.12
C LEU A 106 -2.99 -8.07 -8.55
N ARG A 107 -3.84 -8.60 -9.42
CA ARG A 107 -5.11 -7.95 -9.78
C ARG A 107 -5.98 -7.78 -8.54
N GLY A 108 -6.17 -8.85 -7.76
CA GLY A 108 -6.97 -8.83 -6.54
C GLY A 108 -6.50 -7.79 -5.54
N VAL A 109 -5.22 -7.76 -5.19
CA VAL A 109 -4.69 -6.79 -4.21
C VAL A 109 -4.64 -5.37 -4.73
N ASN A 110 -4.44 -5.15 -6.03
CA ASN A 110 -4.47 -3.81 -6.63
C ASN A 110 -5.89 -3.24 -6.63
N ILE A 111 -6.88 -4.01 -7.05
CA ILE A 111 -8.30 -3.63 -6.94
C ILE A 111 -8.68 -3.50 -5.47
N GLY A 112 -8.16 -4.39 -4.62
CA GLY A 112 -8.34 -4.36 -3.18
C GLY A 112 -7.78 -3.12 -2.48
N GLY A 113 -6.87 -2.38 -3.12
CA GLY A 113 -6.44 -1.06 -2.66
C GLY A 113 -7.54 0.00 -2.71
N LEU A 114 -8.62 -0.27 -3.45
CA LEU A 114 -9.86 0.49 -3.45
C LEU A 114 -10.80 -0.04 -2.34
N GLY A 115 -11.77 0.75 -1.94
CA GLY A 115 -12.76 0.37 -0.94
C GLY A 115 -12.58 1.12 0.35
N THR A 116 -12.10 0.46 1.40
CA THR A 116 -11.89 1.10 2.70
C THR A 116 -10.66 2.00 2.75
N LEU A 117 -10.63 2.94 3.69
CA LEU A 117 -9.43 3.78 3.93
C LEU A 117 -8.21 2.96 4.34
N ILE A 118 -8.41 1.82 4.98
CA ILE A 118 -7.34 0.94 5.45
C ILE A 118 -6.76 0.10 4.30
N ALA A 119 -7.53 -0.10 3.24
CA ALA A 119 -7.15 -0.95 2.12
C ALA A 119 -5.90 -0.47 1.38
N SER A 120 -5.58 0.82 1.46
CA SER A 120 -4.39 1.40 0.85
C SER A 120 -3.77 2.50 1.72
N LEU A 121 -2.46 2.46 1.86
CA LEU A 121 -1.70 3.51 2.54
C LEU A 121 -1.91 4.89 1.87
N ALA A 122 -2.01 4.93 0.55
CA ALA A 122 -2.28 6.15 -0.20
C ALA A 122 -3.63 6.77 0.20
N SER A 123 -4.65 5.96 0.44
CA SER A 123 -5.98 6.39 0.90
C SER A 123 -5.91 7.01 2.30
N LEU A 124 -5.15 6.39 3.20
CA LEU A 124 -4.93 6.93 4.55
C LEU A 124 -4.18 8.27 4.51
N ILE A 125 -3.14 8.37 3.67
CA ILE A 125 -2.37 9.61 3.51
C ILE A 125 -3.26 10.71 2.95
N SER A 126 -4.04 10.42 1.90
CA SER A 126 -4.98 11.38 1.30
C SER A 126 -5.99 11.89 2.33
N TYR A 127 -6.57 10.99 3.12
CA TYR A 127 -7.49 11.37 4.20
C TYR A 127 -6.81 12.26 5.25
N LYS A 128 -5.58 11.92 5.65
CA LYS A 128 -4.80 12.69 6.63
C LYS A 128 -4.55 14.13 6.16
N PHE A 129 -4.16 14.30 4.88
CA PHE A 129 -3.97 15.62 4.29
C PHE A 129 -5.28 16.41 4.21
N TYR A 130 -6.36 15.76 3.80
CA TYR A 130 -7.67 16.42 3.76
C TYR A 130 -8.11 16.91 5.15
N VAL A 131 -7.95 16.09 6.19
CA VAL A 131 -8.28 16.47 7.57
C VAL A 131 -7.45 17.66 8.02
N GLN A 132 -6.13 17.66 7.77
CA GLN A 132 -5.26 18.78 8.12
C GLN A 132 -5.62 20.07 7.40
N GLU A 133 -6.04 19.99 6.15
CA GLU A 133 -6.44 21.16 5.38
C GLU A 133 -7.83 21.65 5.80
N SER A 134 -8.76 20.74 6.09
CA SER A 134 -10.09 21.11 6.57
C SER A 134 -10.11 21.76 7.96
N GLU A 135 -9.09 21.51 8.78
CA GLU A 135 -8.93 22.18 10.07
C GLU A 135 -8.39 23.62 9.94
N LYS A 136 -7.75 23.95 8.84
CA LYS A 136 -7.24 25.30 8.54
C LYS A 136 -8.25 26.17 7.82
N ASN A 137 -9.14 25.59 7.04
CA ASN A 137 -10.09 26.30 6.19
C ASN A 137 -11.53 25.94 6.58
N GLU A 138 -12.27 26.88 7.14
CA GLU A 138 -13.69 26.69 7.51
C GLU A 138 -14.62 26.39 6.32
N THR A 139 -14.18 26.71 5.11
CA THR A 139 -14.90 26.42 3.84
C THR A 139 -14.67 25.02 3.32
N ALA A 140 -13.70 24.26 3.85
CA ALA A 140 -13.50 22.88 3.49
C ALA A 140 -14.64 22.01 4.01
N GLY A 141 -15.07 21.03 3.22
CA GLY A 141 -16.13 20.10 3.59
C GLY A 141 -15.83 19.34 4.89
N THR A 142 -16.84 18.80 5.51
CA THR A 142 -16.67 18.04 6.77
C THR A 142 -15.94 16.72 6.53
N LYS A 143 -15.21 16.23 7.56
CA LYS A 143 -14.53 14.92 7.55
C LYS A 143 -15.46 13.78 7.12
N GLY A 144 -16.74 13.86 7.54
CA GLY A 144 -17.77 12.89 7.17
C GLY A 144 -18.16 12.93 5.69
N GLN A 145 -18.18 14.12 5.07
CA GLN A 145 -18.44 14.26 3.64
C GLN A 145 -17.34 13.63 2.82
N TYR A 146 -16.06 13.91 3.13
CA TYR A 146 -14.94 13.27 2.47
C TYR A 146 -15.03 11.75 2.56
N PHE A 147 -15.22 11.20 3.77
CA PHE A 147 -15.32 9.77 4.00
C PHE A 147 -16.43 9.13 3.15
N ARG A 148 -17.61 9.77 3.08
CA ARG A 148 -18.74 9.27 2.31
C ARG A 148 -18.43 9.27 0.80
N TYR A 149 -17.95 10.39 0.26
CA TYR A 149 -17.60 10.48 -1.16
C TYR A 149 -16.47 9.52 -1.52
N PHE A 150 -15.42 9.47 -0.70
CA PHE A 150 -14.31 8.56 -0.88
C PHE A 150 -14.80 7.10 -0.94
N THR A 151 -15.56 6.66 0.05
CA THR A 151 -16.04 5.27 0.14
C THR A 151 -16.95 4.92 -1.04
N VAL A 152 -17.92 5.79 -1.36
CA VAL A 152 -18.85 5.53 -2.48
C VAL A 152 -18.11 5.37 -3.80
N TRP A 153 -17.22 6.30 -4.14
CA TRP A 153 -16.48 6.21 -5.40
C TRP A 153 -15.52 5.03 -5.46
N ASN A 154 -14.80 4.75 -4.37
CA ASN A 154 -13.90 3.60 -4.32
C ASN A 154 -14.65 2.28 -4.43
N VAL A 155 -15.81 2.14 -3.79
CA VAL A 155 -16.65 0.92 -3.91
C VAL A 155 -17.17 0.77 -5.34
N ILE A 156 -17.65 1.85 -5.97
CA ILE A 156 -18.10 1.80 -7.37
C ILE A 156 -16.95 1.35 -8.28
N PHE A 157 -15.77 1.95 -8.17
CA PHE A 157 -14.60 1.55 -8.96
C PHE A 157 -14.16 0.11 -8.69
N ALA A 158 -14.17 -0.32 -7.42
CA ALA A 158 -13.84 -1.70 -7.06
C ALA A 158 -14.80 -2.70 -7.71
N ILE A 159 -16.12 -2.45 -7.67
CA ILE A 159 -17.12 -3.30 -8.31
C ILE A 159 -16.92 -3.36 -9.82
N VAL A 160 -16.73 -2.20 -10.47
CA VAL A 160 -16.52 -2.15 -11.92
C VAL A 160 -15.26 -2.92 -12.33
N LEU A 161 -14.14 -2.71 -11.61
CA LEU A 161 -12.89 -3.38 -11.91
C LEU A 161 -12.97 -4.89 -11.64
N LEU A 162 -13.61 -5.32 -10.56
CA LEU A 162 -13.86 -6.74 -10.31
C LEU A 162 -14.70 -7.37 -11.42
N ALA A 163 -15.76 -6.69 -11.88
CA ALA A 163 -16.62 -7.19 -12.95
C ALA A 163 -15.90 -7.31 -14.31
N VAL A 164 -14.90 -6.46 -14.56
CA VAL A 164 -14.10 -6.50 -15.79
C VAL A 164 -12.99 -7.55 -15.74
N THR A 165 -12.52 -7.91 -14.52
CA THR A 165 -11.36 -8.80 -14.33
C THR A 165 -11.74 -10.23 -13.91
N ALA A 166 -12.98 -10.43 -13.45
CA ALA A 166 -13.53 -11.77 -13.14
C ALA A 166 -13.98 -12.49 -14.40
#